data_1a5cc192ba1f51f61ef8bb4b123c7135
#
_entry.id   1a5cc192ba1f51f61ef8bb4b123c7135
#
_cell.length_a   1.000
_cell.length_b   1.000
_cell.length_c   1.000
_cell.angle_alpha   90.00
_cell.angle_beta   90.00
_cell.angle_gamma   90.00
#
_symmetry.space_group_name_H-M   'P 1'
#
loop_
_entity.id
_entity.type
_entity.pdbx_description
1 polymer ?
#
loop_
_entity_poly.entity_id
_entity_poly.type
_entity_poly.pdbx_seq_one_letter_code
_entity_poly.pdbx_strand_id
1 'polypeptide(L)'
;MKQKPNLTFWQLWNLSFGFFGVQIAYALQSANISRIFATLGADPHKLSYFWILPPLMGIVVQPIVGTLSDKTWTRFGRRIPYLFVGAAVAVLVMCLLPNAGSFGMAVSTAMVFGLLSLMFLDTSINMAMQPFKMLVGDMVNEKQKTLAYSIQSFLCNAGSIAGYIFPFLFTFLGISNQAPLGVIPDSVVYSFYIG
;
A
#
# COMPACT_ATOMS: atom_id res chain seq x y z
N MET A 1 29.18 2.02 22.02
CA MET A 1 28.18 2.29 20.97
C MET A 1 28.04 3.81 20.85
N LYS A 2 28.18 4.38 19.63
CA LYS A 2 27.95 5.83 19.43
C LYS A 2 26.48 6.14 19.75
N GLN A 3 26.24 7.07 20.66
CA GLN A 3 24.90 7.54 20.96
C GLN A 3 24.31 8.18 19.69
N LYS A 4 23.09 7.76 19.31
CA LYS A 4 22.37 8.36 18.18
C LYS A 4 22.01 9.81 18.54
N PRO A 5 22.10 10.76 17.58
CA PRO A 5 21.75 12.15 17.84
C PRO A 5 20.27 12.31 18.20
N ASN A 6 19.95 13.38 18.92
CA ASN A 6 18.57 13.79 19.12
C ASN A 6 18.03 14.38 17.81
N LEU A 7 16.92 13.87 17.35
CA LEU A 7 16.22 14.38 16.17
C LEU A 7 15.16 15.41 16.58
N THR A 8 14.98 16.43 15.77
CA THR A 8 13.89 17.40 15.95
C THR A 8 12.54 16.77 15.62
N PHE A 9 11.44 17.37 16.08
CA PHE A 9 10.09 16.92 15.75
C PHE A 9 9.87 16.79 14.22
N TRP A 10 10.30 17.77 13.45
CA TRP A 10 10.18 17.76 11.99
C TRP A 10 11.02 16.68 11.31
N GLN A 11 12.18 16.33 11.86
CA GLN A 11 12.98 15.21 11.36
C GLN A 11 12.30 13.88 11.62
N LEU A 12 11.70 13.70 12.81
CA LEU A 12 10.90 12.51 13.14
C LEU A 12 9.65 12.41 12.25
N TRP A 13 8.98 13.54 12.01
CA TRP A 13 7.83 13.63 11.12
C TRP A 13 8.19 13.21 9.69
N ASN A 14 9.22 13.81 9.11
CA ASN A 14 9.68 13.51 7.75
C ASN A 14 10.15 12.06 7.60
N LEU A 15 10.82 11.52 8.63
CA LEU A 15 11.25 10.12 8.66
C LEU A 15 10.06 9.14 8.56
N SER A 16 8.93 9.51 9.16
CA SER A 16 7.73 8.69 9.23
C SER A 16 6.71 9.01 8.11
N PHE A 17 6.87 10.12 7.40
CA PHE A 17 5.86 10.63 6.46
C PHE A 17 5.58 9.68 5.29
N GLY A 18 6.59 8.97 4.79
CA GLY A 18 6.40 7.97 3.75
C GLY A 18 5.43 6.83 4.15
N PHE A 19 5.27 6.60 5.45
CA PHE A 19 4.32 5.62 5.95
C PHE A 19 2.85 6.02 5.70
N PHE A 20 2.60 7.33 5.66
CA PHE A 20 1.29 7.89 5.30
C PHE A 20 0.87 7.45 3.88
N GLY A 21 1.76 7.60 2.88
CA GLY A 21 1.46 7.17 1.50
C GLY A 21 1.27 5.66 1.37
N VAL A 22 2.17 4.86 1.97
CA VAL A 22 2.02 3.39 1.97
C VAL A 22 0.69 2.96 2.58
N GLN A 23 0.23 3.67 3.59
CA GLN A 23 -1.02 3.34 4.27
C GLN A 23 -2.26 3.77 3.48
N ILE A 24 -2.18 4.83 2.68
CA ILE A 24 -3.23 5.18 1.70
C ILE A 24 -3.40 4.03 0.70
N ALA A 25 -2.30 3.55 0.11
CA ALA A 25 -2.33 2.44 -0.85
C ALA A 25 -2.98 1.19 -0.23
N TYR A 26 -2.58 0.82 0.98
CA TYR A 26 -3.16 -0.32 1.69
C TYR A 26 -4.65 -0.15 1.99
N ALA A 27 -5.08 1.05 2.40
CA ALA A 27 -6.48 1.35 2.68
C ALA A 27 -7.35 1.34 1.42
N LEU A 28 -6.86 1.91 0.32
CA LEU A 28 -7.55 1.89 -0.98
C LEU A 28 -7.74 0.47 -1.50
N GLN A 29 -6.69 -0.36 -1.41
CA GLN A 29 -6.78 -1.76 -1.73
C GLN A 29 -7.83 -2.46 -0.88
N SER A 30 -7.73 -2.34 0.44
CA SER A 30 -8.65 -3.00 1.38
C SER A 30 -10.10 -2.56 1.20
N ALA A 31 -10.36 -1.27 0.92
CA ALA A 31 -11.70 -0.74 0.72
C ALA A 31 -12.35 -1.21 -0.59
N ASN A 32 -11.56 -1.39 -1.65
CA ASN A 32 -12.11 -1.54 -3.00
C ASN A 32 -11.90 -2.94 -3.61
N ILE A 33 -11.14 -3.82 -2.97
CA ILE A 33 -10.84 -5.16 -3.52
C ILE A 33 -12.09 -5.96 -3.85
N SER A 34 -13.05 -6.06 -2.93
CA SER A 34 -14.30 -6.78 -3.16
C SER A 34 -15.12 -6.16 -4.29
N ARG A 35 -15.13 -4.84 -4.37
CA ARG A 35 -15.84 -4.09 -5.41
C ARG A 35 -15.21 -4.32 -6.78
N ILE A 36 -13.89 -4.24 -6.88
CA ILE A 36 -13.16 -4.50 -8.15
C ILE A 36 -13.45 -5.90 -8.65
N PHE A 37 -13.30 -6.92 -7.81
CA PHE A 37 -13.53 -8.30 -8.23
C PHE A 37 -15.00 -8.61 -8.50
N ALA A 38 -15.95 -8.05 -7.76
CA ALA A 38 -17.37 -8.18 -8.03
C ALA A 38 -17.73 -7.56 -9.40
N THR A 39 -17.16 -6.40 -9.73
CA THR A 39 -17.32 -5.74 -11.03
C THR A 39 -16.75 -6.59 -12.18
N LEU A 40 -15.61 -7.26 -11.95
CA LEU A 40 -15.02 -8.18 -12.92
C LEU A 40 -15.81 -9.50 -13.09
N GLY A 41 -16.89 -9.71 -12.33
CA GLY A 41 -17.74 -10.88 -12.43
C GLY A 41 -17.40 -12.02 -11.46
N ALA A 42 -16.64 -11.75 -10.41
CA ALA A 42 -16.40 -12.74 -9.36
C ALA A 42 -17.69 -13.07 -8.60
N ASP A 43 -17.90 -14.34 -8.31
CA ASP A 43 -19.00 -14.80 -7.46
C ASP A 43 -18.82 -14.21 -6.04
N PRO A 44 -19.80 -13.46 -5.50
CA PRO A 44 -19.74 -12.88 -4.16
C PRO A 44 -19.42 -13.89 -3.06
N HIS A 45 -19.86 -15.14 -3.19
CA HIS A 45 -19.58 -16.22 -2.22
C HIS A 45 -18.12 -16.68 -2.25
N LYS A 46 -17.39 -16.43 -3.34
CA LYS A 46 -15.99 -16.78 -3.50
C LYS A 46 -15.04 -15.62 -3.21
N LEU A 47 -15.55 -14.40 -2.99
CA LEU A 47 -14.73 -13.22 -2.70
C LEU A 47 -13.86 -13.39 -1.43
N SER A 48 -14.29 -14.22 -0.48
CA SER A 48 -13.52 -14.51 0.74
C SER A 48 -12.13 -15.07 0.44
N TYR A 49 -11.95 -15.81 -0.64
CA TYR A 49 -10.63 -16.34 -1.03
C TYR A 49 -9.64 -15.23 -1.40
N PHE A 50 -10.11 -14.13 -1.94
CA PHE A 50 -9.25 -12.98 -2.27
C PHE A 50 -8.76 -12.25 -1.02
N TRP A 51 -9.50 -12.30 0.08
CA TRP A 51 -9.12 -11.70 1.37
C TRP A 51 -8.04 -12.48 2.12
N ILE A 52 -7.74 -13.71 1.73
CA ILE A 52 -6.65 -14.50 2.31
C ILE A 52 -5.30 -14.05 1.77
N LEU A 53 -5.26 -13.50 0.56
CA LEU A 53 -4.01 -13.13 -0.13
C LEU A 53 -3.18 -12.04 0.60
N PRO A 54 -3.76 -10.89 1.03
CA PRO A 54 -3.01 -9.87 1.76
C PRO A 54 -2.27 -10.41 2.99
N PRO A 55 -2.92 -11.14 3.93
CA PRO A 55 -2.22 -11.74 5.06
C PRO A 55 -1.13 -12.73 4.65
N LEU A 56 -1.37 -13.56 3.63
CA LEU A 56 -0.38 -14.51 3.14
C LEU A 56 0.86 -13.80 2.59
N MET A 57 0.68 -12.75 1.78
CA MET A 57 1.79 -11.95 1.28
C MET A 57 2.55 -11.30 2.44
N GLY A 58 1.85 -10.77 3.45
CA GLY A 58 2.48 -10.22 4.64
C GLY A 58 3.35 -11.24 5.40
N ILE A 59 2.84 -12.43 5.63
CA ILE A 59 3.55 -13.50 6.34
C ILE A 59 4.81 -13.95 5.59
N VAL A 60 4.76 -14.03 4.26
CA VAL A 60 5.88 -14.51 3.44
C VAL A 60 6.88 -13.40 3.13
N VAL A 61 6.39 -12.24 2.66
CA VAL A 61 7.25 -11.17 2.14
C VAL A 61 7.98 -10.43 3.25
N GLN A 62 7.32 -10.16 4.38
CA GLN A 62 7.92 -9.35 5.45
C GLN A 62 9.21 -9.96 6.05
N PRO A 63 9.27 -11.25 6.42
CA PRO A 63 10.50 -11.86 6.92
C PRO A 63 11.61 -11.91 5.86
N ILE A 64 11.25 -12.20 4.60
CA ILE A 64 12.21 -12.28 3.49
C ILE A 64 12.84 -10.91 3.27
N VAL A 65 12.04 -9.87 3.10
CA VAL A 65 12.52 -8.50 2.87
C VAL A 65 13.28 -7.98 4.09
N GLY A 66 12.81 -8.27 5.30
CA GLY A 66 13.52 -7.93 6.52
C GLY A 66 14.94 -8.50 6.52
N THR A 67 15.06 -9.80 6.30
CA THR A 67 16.37 -10.50 6.27
C THR A 67 17.27 -10.03 5.14
N LEU A 68 16.71 -9.85 3.93
CA LEU A 68 17.48 -9.38 2.78
C LEU A 68 17.96 -7.95 2.98
N SER A 69 17.10 -7.06 3.49
CA SER A 69 17.46 -5.66 3.75
C SER A 69 18.55 -5.53 4.81
N ASP A 70 18.61 -6.43 5.79
CA ASP A 70 19.66 -6.44 6.80
C ASP A 70 21.02 -6.88 6.24
N LYS A 71 21.04 -7.70 5.20
CA LYS A 71 22.25 -8.20 4.53
C LYS A 71 22.74 -7.31 3.39
N THR A 72 21.89 -6.41 2.90
CA THR A 72 22.21 -5.55 1.75
C THR A 72 22.92 -4.28 2.21
N TRP A 73 24.06 -3.96 1.59
CA TRP A 73 24.80 -2.72 1.82
C TRP A 73 24.92 -1.94 0.52
N THR A 74 24.29 -0.78 0.48
CA THR A 74 24.38 0.14 -0.66
C THR A 74 24.82 1.52 -0.20
N ARG A 75 25.23 2.37 -1.14
CA ARG A 75 25.57 3.79 -0.85
C ARG A 75 24.41 4.59 -0.24
N PHE A 76 23.17 4.15 -0.43
CA PHE A 76 21.96 4.78 0.14
C PHE A 76 21.55 4.16 1.49
N GLY A 77 22.31 3.18 1.97
CA GLY A 77 21.97 2.40 3.15
C GLY A 77 21.35 1.05 2.77
N ARG A 78 21.02 0.26 3.79
CA ARG A 78 20.56 -1.12 3.61
C ARG A 78 19.06 -1.23 3.33
N ARG A 79 18.24 -0.29 3.83
CA ARG A 79 16.76 -0.38 3.80
C ARG A 79 16.13 0.41 2.67
N ILE A 80 16.73 1.54 2.27
CA ILE A 80 16.20 2.47 1.28
C ILE A 80 15.94 1.82 -0.09
N PRO A 81 16.82 0.95 -0.64
CA PRO A 81 16.56 0.32 -1.93
C PRO A 81 15.26 -0.50 -1.95
N TYR A 82 14.99 -1.28 -0.90
CA TYR A 82 13.78 -2.11 -0.81
C TYR A 82 12.53 -1.25 -0.69
N LEU A 83 12.60 -0.18 0.12
CA LEU A 83 11.54 0.79 0.25
C LEU A 83 11.22 1.45 -1.09
N PHE A 84 12.25 1.91 -1.80
CA PHE A 84 12.06 2.59 -3.09
C PHE A 84 11.49 1.65 -4.15
N VAL A 85 12.03 0.43 -4.29
CA VAL A 85 11.51 -0.56 -5.24
C VAL A 85 10.09 -0.97 -4.89
N GLY A 86 9.80 -1.25 -3.61
CA GLY A 86 8.45 -1.59 -3.15
C GLY A 86 7.45 -0.48 -3.45
N ALA A 87 7.79 0.77 -3.13
CA ALA A 87 6.92 1.91 -3.40
C ALA A 87 6.70 2.13 -4.91
N ALA A 88 7.77 2.07 -5.72
CA ALA A 88 7.66 2.25 -7.17
C ALA A 88 6.79 1.18 -7.83
N VAL A 89 6.97 -0.09 -7.44
CA VAL A 89 6.13 -1.19 -7.96
C VAL A 89 4.70 -1.05 -7.46
N ALA A 90 4.47 -0.66 -6.20
CA ALA A 90 3.13 -0.42 -5.68
C ALA A 90 2.39 0.64 -6.51
N VAL A 91 3.02 1.78 -6.81
CA VAL A 91 2.43 2.85 -7.64
C VAL A 91 2.06 2.33 -9.03
N LEU A 92 2.95 1.57 -9.68
CA LEU A 92 2.66 1.00 -11.01
C LEU A 92 1.46 0.05 -10.96
N VAL A 93 1.40 -0.81 -9.96
CA VAL A 93 0.31 -1.78 -9.83
C VAL A 93 -0.98 -1.09 -9.39
N MET A 94 -0.94 -0.04 -8.59
CA MET A 94 -2.11 0.78 -8.26
C MET A 94 -2.72 1.43 -9.51
N CYS A 95 -1.92 1.75 -10.52
CA CYS A 95 -2.43 2.21 -11.80
C CYS A 95 -3.01 1.08 -12.66
N LEU A 96 -2.51 -0.14 -12.54
CA LEU A 96 -2.94 -1.27 -13.37
C LEU A 96 -4.21 -1.96 -12.83
N LEU A 97 -4.29 -2.16 -11.53
CA LEU A 97 -5.38 -2.93 -10.89
C LEU A 97 -6.78 -2.38 -11.21
N PRO A 98 -7.07 -1.07 -11.08
CA PRO A 98 -8.39 -0.55 -11.37
C PRO A 98 -8.73 -0.53 -12.87
N ASN A 99 -7.75 -0.74 -13.74
CA ASN A 99 -7.96 -0.83 -15.19
C ASN A 99 -8.16 -2.27 -15.69
N ALA A 100 -8.16 -3.26 -14.82
CA ALA A 100 -8.29 -4.67 -15.19
C ALA A 100 -9.54 -4.96 -16.07
N GLY A 101 -10.65 -4.24 -15.85
CA GLY A 101 -11.88 -4.36 -16.67
C GLY A 101 -11.83 -3.59 -17.99
N SER A 102 -10.94 -2.62 -18.14
CA SER A 102 -10.91 -1.69 -19.30
C SER A 102 -10.04 -2.18 -20.46
N PHE A 103 -9.25 -3.24 -20.28
CA PHE A 103 -8.34 -3.75 -21.31
C PHE A 103 -9.00 -4.63 -22.38
N GLY A 104 -10.34 -4.74 -22.41
CA GLY A 104 -11.06 -5.56 -23.38
C GLY A 104 -10.80 -7.08 -23.25
N MET A 105 -10.30 -7.52 -22.11
CA MET A 105 -10.01 -8.93 -21.82
C MET A 105 -11.30 -9.70 -21.52
N ALA A 106 -11.32 -11.01 -21.84
CA ALA A 106 -12.37 -11.88 -21.36
C ALA A 106 -12.43 -11.87 -19.82
N VAL A 107 -13.63 -12.03 -19.24
CA VAL A 107 -13.88 -11.96 -17.78
C VAL A 107 -12.90 -12.84 -17.00
N SER A 108 -12.66 -14.08 -17.45
CA SER A 108 -11.72 -14.99 -16.78
C SER A 108 -10.29 -14.46 -16.79
N THR A 109 -9.85 -13.88 -17.90
CA THR A 109 -8.51 -13.28 -18.02
C THR A 109 -8.39 -12.01 -17.19
N ALA A 110 -9.41 -11.17 -17.17
CA ALA A 110 -9.46 -9.96 -16.34
C ALA A 110 -9.41 -10.31 -14.84
N MET A 111 -10.06 -11.36 -14.40
CA MET A 111 -10.01 -11.86 -13.03
C MET A 111 -8.61 -12.35 -12.64
N VAL A 112 -7.96 -13.14 -13.50
CA VAL A 112 -6.58 -13.63 -13.26
C VAL A 112 -5.62 -12.45 -13.23
N PHE A 113 -5.74 -11.50 -14.16
CA PHE A 113 -4.93 -10.29 -14.17
C PHE A 113 -5.13 -9.45 -12.90
N GLY A 114 -6.38 -9.25 -12.47
CA GLY A 114 -6.70 -8.55 -11.22
C GLY A 114 -6.10 -9.25 -10.00
N LEU A 115 -6.18 -10.59 -9.94
CA LEU A 115 -5.63 -11.40 -8.87
C LEU A 115 -4.09 -11.27 -8.80
N LEU A 116 -3.40 -11.40 -9.92
CA LEU A 116 -1.96 -11.24 -10.00
C LEU A 116 -1.55 -9.81 -9.61
N SER A 117 -2.26 -8.80 -10.12
CA SER A 117 -2.04 -7.41 -9.75
C SER A 117 -2.21 -7.19 -8.24
N LEU A 118 -3.25 -7.77 -7.64
CA LEU A 118 -3.45 -7.71 -6.19
C LEU A 118 -2.28 -8.33 -5.42
N MET A 119 -1.82 -9.52 -5.81
CA MET A 119 -0.67 -10.19 -5.17
C MET A 119 0.60 -9.36 -5.29
N PHE A 120 0.85 -8.74 -6.46
CA PHE A 120 1.99 -7.84 -6.65
C PHE A 120 1.86 -6.57 -5.80
N LEU A 121 0.66 -6.02 -5.68
CA LEU A 121 0.41 -4.84 -4.85
C LEU A 121 0.68 -5.14 -3.38
N ASP A 122 0.14 -6.24 -2.86
CA ASP A 122 0.38 -6.67 -1.48
C ASP A 122 1.86 -6.93 -1.21
N THR A 123 2.53 -7.62 -2.12
CA THR A 123 3.97 -7.86 -2.05
C THR A 123 4.74 -6.55 -1.96
N SER A 124 4.41 -5.59 -2.82
CA SER A 124 5.09 -4.30 -2.93
C SER A 124 4.84 -3.42 -1.71
N ILE A 125 3.61 -3.37 -1.21
CA ILE A 125 3.25 -2.65 0.01
C ILE A 125 4.00 -3.24 1.21
N ASN A 126 4.00 -4.56 1.37
CA ASN A 126 4.71 -5.22 2.46
C ASN A 126 6.24 -5.04 2.34
N MET A 127 6.77 -5.04 1.11
CA MET A 127 8.19 -4.78 0.84
C MET A 127 8.60 -3.35 1.22
N ALA A 128 7.74 -2.36 1.03
CA ALA A 128 7.98 -0.98 1.46
C ALA A 128 7.76 -0.80 2.97
N MET A 129 6.73 -1.43 3.53
CA MET A 129 6.30 -1.24 4.91
C MET A 129 7.36 -1.70 5.94
N GLN A 130 8.03 -2.82 5.70
CA GLN A 130 9.03 -3.34 6.63
C GLN A 130 10.24 -2.43 6.82
N PRO A 131 10.92 -1.94 5.75
CA PRO A 131 12.00 -0.97 5.90
C PRO A 131 11.58 0.29 6.65
N PHE A 132 10.36 0.80 6.45
CA PHE A 132 9.86 1.95 7.19
C PHE A 132 9.75 1.71 8.69
N LYS A 133 9.17 0.57 9.10
CA LYS A 133 9.07 0.20 10.52
C LYS A 133 10.43 0.12 11.18
N MET A 134 11.41 -0.47 10.49
CA MET A 134 12.76 -0.68 11.01
C MET A 134 13.61 0.60 10.98
N LEU A 135 13.37 1.51 10.02
CA LEU A 135 14.14 2.74 9.85
C LEU A 135 14.02 3.65 11.09
N VAL A 136 12.83 3.77 11.67
CA VAL A 136 12.62 4.50 12.93
C VAL A 136 13.45 3.87 14.04
N GLY A 137 13.42 2.55 14.20
CA GLY A 137 14.22 1.84 15.20
C GLY A 137 15.74 2.03 15.00
N ASP A 138 16.19 2.08 13.74
CA ASP A 138 17.62 2.22 13.41
C ASP A 138 18.14 3.65 13.60
N MET A 139 17.35 4.67 13.30
CA MET A 139 17.79 6.07 13.27
C MET A 139 17.53 6.82 14.57
N VAL A 140 16.49 6.46 15.31
CA VAL A 140 16.05 7.19 16.50
C VAL A 140 16.75 6.66 17.76
N ASN A 141 17.12 7.56 18.67
CA ASN A 141 17.67 7.17 19.98
C ASN A 141 16.58 6.61 20.91
N GLU A 142 16.98 5.87 21.93
CA GLU A 142 16.05 5.20 22.86
C GLU A 142 15.05 6.16 23.52
N LYS A 143 15.50 7.38 23.87
CA LYS A 143 14.68 8.38 24.57
C LYS A 143 13.55 8.92 23.69
N GLN A 144 13.74 8.94 22.37
CA GLN A 144 12.78 9.49 21.41
C GLN A 144 11.96 8.41 20.68
N LYS A 145 12.24 7.12 20.90
CA LYS A 145 11.54 6.01 20.21
C LYS A 145 10.02 6.07 20.40
N THR A 146 9.58 6.31 21.63
CA THR A 146 8.13 6.39 21.91
C THR A 146 7.47 7.50 21.11
N LEU A 147 8.05 8.69 21.07
CA LEU A 147 7.54 9.81 20.28
C LEU A 147 7.56 9.48 18.77
N ALA A 148 8.65 8.90 18.28
CA ALA A 148 8.78 8.54 16.87
C ALA A 148 7.74 7.51 16.42
N TYR A 149 7.51 6.45 17.22
CA TYR A 149 6.46 5.48 16.93
C TYR A 149 5.06 6.05 17.09
N SER A 150 4.83 7.01 17.99
CA SER A 150 3.54 7.71 18.09
C SER A 150 3.26 8.53 16.84
N ILE A 151 4.25 9.28 16.32
CA ILE A 151 4.14 10.02 15.06
C ILE A 151 3.87 9.05 13.90
N GLN A 152 4.61 7.94 13.83
CA GLN A 152 4.42 6.93 12.80
C GLN A 152 3.01 6.34 12.84
N SER A 153 2.50 6.00 14.02
CA SER A 153 1.14 5.47 14.20
C SER A 153 0.09 6.50 13.82
N PHE A 154 0.29 7.78 14.16
CA PHE A 154 -0.59 8.85 13.76
C PHE A 154 -0.67 8.97 12.24
N LEU A 155 0.48 9.04 11.56
CA LEU A 155 0.54 9.12 10.10
C LEU A 155 -0.03 7.89 9.41
N CYS A 156 0.18 6.69 9.97
CA CYS A 156 -0.42 5.45 9.51
C CYS A 156 -1.96 5.53 9.52
N ASN A 157 -2.54 5.91 10.66
CA ASN A 157 -4.00 6.02 10.78
C ASN A 157 -4.57 7.14 9.92
N ALA A 158 -3.90 8.29 9.84
CA ALA A 158 -4.29 9.40 8.99
C ALA A 158 -4.28 8.99 7.50
N GLY A 159 -3.26 8.23 7.06
CA GLY A 159 -3.20 7.66 5.72
C GLY A 159 -4.35 6.68 5.44
N SER A 160 -4.67 5.80 6.40
CA SER A 160 -5.82 4.90 6.28
C SER A 160 -7.14 5.65 6.12
N ILE A 161 -7.38 6.67 6.94
CA ILE A 161 -8.58 7.51 6.86
C ILE A 161 -8.66 8.18 5.49
N ALA A 162 -7.56 8.78 5.01
CA ALA A 162 -7.51 9.40 3.69
C ALA A 162 -7.86 8.39 2.58
N GLY A 163 -7.25 7.20 2.61
CA GLY A 163 -7.52 6.14 1.62
C GLY A 163 -8.98 5.68 1.60
N TYR A 164 -9.61 5.53 2.76
CA TYR A 164 -11.03 5.16 2.83
C TYR A 164 -11.97 6.29 2.38
N ILE A 165 -11.58 7.54 2.56
CA ILE A 165 -12.42 8.70 2.20
C ILE A 165 -12.32 9.02 0.69
N PHE A 166 -11.23 8.72 0.01
CA PHE A 166 -11.00 9.13 -1.38
C PHE A 166 -12.14 8.79 -2.34
N PRO A 167 -12.70 7.56 -2.40
CA PRO A 167 -13.81 7.27 -3.31
C PRO A 167 -15.06 8.12 -3.04
N PHE A 168 -15.31 8.44 -1.77
CA PHE A 168 -16.44 9.31 -1.39
C PHE A 168 -16.19 10.77 -1.75
N LEU A 169 -14.96 11.26 -1.55
CA LEU A 169 -14.55 12.61 -1.92
C LEU A 169 -14.72 12.84 -3.42
N PHE A 170 -14.28 11.88 -4.26
CA PHE A 170 -14.44 11.97 -5.72
C PHE A 170 -15.90 11.91 -6.14
N THR A 171 -16.71 11.10 -5.45
CA THR A 171 -18.17 11.09 -5.69
C THR A 171 -18.79 12.44 -5.33
N PHE A 172 -18.38 13.05 -4.24
CA PHE A 172 -18.85 14.40 -3.85
C PHE A 172 -18.42 15.48 -4.86
N LEU A 173 -17.27 15.33 -5.50
CA LEU A 173 -16.79 16.22 -6.57
C LEU A 173 -17.47 15.96 -7.93
N GLY A 174 -18.49 15.09 -7.98
CA GLY A 174 -19.27 14.80 -9.19
C GLY A 174 -18.71 13.70 -10.08
N ILE A 175 -17.68 12.96 -9.64
CA ILE A 175 -17.16 11.82 -10.38
C ILE A 175 -18.05 10.62 -10.16
N SER A 176 -18.41 9.91 -11.24
CA SER A 176 -19.34 8.79 -11.19
C SER A 176 -18.83 7.66 -10.28
N ASN A 177 -19.70 7.25 -9.36
CA ASN A 177 -19.48 6.08 -8.50
C ASN A 177 -20.20 4.83 -9.03
N GLN A 178 -20.84 4.93 -10.18
CA GLN A 178 -21.52 3.84 -10.86
C GLN A 178 -20.89 3.61 -12.25
N ALA A 179 -20.77 2.36 -12.64
CA ALA A 179 -20.26 1.97 -13.94
C ALA A 179 -21.04 0.74 -14.47
N PRO A 180 -21.07 0.49 -15.79
CA PRO A 180 -21.60 -0.74 -16.37
C PRO A 180 -20.88 -1.98 -15.81
N LEU A 181 -21.53 -3.15 -15.94
CA LEU A 181 -20.91 -4.43 -15.60
C LEU A 181 -19.60 -4.63 -16.38
N GLY A 182 -18.56 -5.03 -15.68
CA GLY A 182 -17.22 -5.23 -16.24
C GLY A 182 -16.32 -3.98 -16.23
N VAL A 183 -16.84 -2.81 -15.87
CA VAL A 183 -16.07 -1.55 -15.79
C VAL A 183 -16.02 -1.06 -14.34
N ILE A 184 -14.82 -0.76 -13.84
CA ILE A 184 -14.64 -0.23 -12.49
C ILE A 184 -15.02 1.25 -12.50
N PRO A 185 -15.80 1.74 -11.50
CA PRO A 185 -16.21 3.14 -11.44
C PRO A 185 -15.06 4.12 -11.38
N ASP A 186 -15.21 5.27 -12.06
CA ASP A 186 -14.18 6.30 -12.16
C ASP A 186 -13.72 6.84 -10.81
N SER A 187 -14.64 6.94 -9.82
CA SER A 187 -14.29 7.36 -8.47
C SER A 187 -13.26 6.43 -7.82
N VAL A 188 -13.32 5.14 -8.09
CA VAL A 188 -12.34 4.16 -7.62
C VAL A 188 -11.03 4.29 -8.40
N VAL A 189 -11.10 4.37 -9.74
CA VAL A 189 -9.93 4.52 -10.62
C VAL A 189 -9.11 5.75 -10.21
N TYR A 190 -9.74 6.92 -10.09
CA TYR A 190 -9.07 8.15 -9.66
C TYR A 190 -8.52 8.08 -8.23
N SER A 191 -9.21 7.37 -7.34
CA SER A 191 -8.69 7.14 -5.98
C SER A 191 -7.36 6.41 -5.99
N PHE A 192 -7.21 5.42 -6.88
CA PHE A 192 -5.97 4.66 -7.03
C PHE A 192 -4.85 5.45 -7.75
N TYR A 193 -5.21 6.41 -8.62
CA TYR A 193 -4.21 7.23 -9.32
C TYR A 193 -3.62 8.34 -8.45
N ILE A 194 -4.37 8.82 -7.47
CA ILE A 194 -3.97 9.94 -6.61
C ILE A 194 -3.42 9.46 -5.26
N GLY A 195 -3.85 8.29 -4.78
CA GLY A 195 -3.39 7.69 -3.53
C GLY A 195 -2.07 6.98 -3.65
#